data_49d34a38ce783b8ab79d3d805a64b6ce
#
_entry.id   49d34a38ce783b8ab79d3d805a64b6ce
#
_cell.length_a   1.000
_cell.length_b   1.000
_cell.length_c   1.000
_cell.angle_alpha   90.00
_cell.angle_beta   90.00
_cell.angle_gamma   90.00
#
_symmetry.space_group_name_H-M   'P 1'
#
loop_
_entity.id
_entity.type
_entity.pdbx_description
1 polymer ?
#
loop_
_entity_poly.entity_id
_entity_poly.type
_entity_poly.pdbx_seq_one_letter_code
_entity_poly.pdbx_strand_id
1 'polypeptide(L)'
;MGVKKHLAILSYLSDKYGDILQKFSNKTTESESDIDPASPIWICWWQGEDNMPELVKVCYETIKKHAGSHPVKFIAESNYRKYAAFPDYIIEKVQKKIITVTHFSNMLRANLLYEYGGIWMDATILTLKDISFDNMPFFTLKAPAKKNNGVSMARFAGISGIAAPFRHDKNSPAVSRWSGFLLAGTKGSCIFEYMREILYAYWKDHKDQIDYVLYDYTIALGYDNIPEMKKLIDNVPCSIMEKFVLEINMDVEYSQENISKYLSVPFHKLTWKKSFNKFAKDGKLTIYGHLLENRDL
;
A
#
# COMPACT_ATOMS: atom_id res chain seq x y z
N MET A 1 -10.37 23.96 3.39
CA MET A 1 -9.96 23.90 1.96
C MET A 1 -9.81 22.47 1.43
N GLY A 2 -9.28 21.53 2.18
CA GLY A 2 -9.03 20.13 1.73
C GLY A 2 -10.28 19.35 1.29
N VAL A 3 -11.38 19.38 2.08
CA VAL A 3 -12.60 18.58 1.81
C VAL A 3 -13.21 18.90 0.44
N LYS A 4 -13.41 20.20 0.16
CA LYS A 4 -14.00 20.64 -1.13
C LYS A 4 -13.17 20.21 -2.32
N LYS A 5 -11.84 20.27 -2.22
CA LYS A 5 -10.91 19.78 -3.25
C LYS A 5 -11.12 18.28 -3.52
N HIS A 6 -11.14 17.47 -2.46
CA HIS A 6 -11.26 16.03 -2.60
C HIS A 6 -12.61 15.61 -3.20
N LEU A 7 -13.71 16.27 -2.77
CA LEU A 7 -15.03 16.02 -3.35
C LEU A 7 -15.10 16.43 -4.83
N ALA A 8 -14.50 17.57 -5.20
CA ALA A 8 -14.45 18.01 -6.59
C ALA A 8 -13.66 17.03 -7.47
N ILE A 9 -12.52 16.50 -6.98
CA ILE A 9 -11.74 15.50 -7.71
C ILE A 9 -12.53 14.19 -7.87
N LEU A 10 -13.17 13.71 -6.81
CA LEU A 10 -14.00 12.49 -6.87
C LEU A 10 -15.16 12.66 -7.85
N SER A 11 -15.86 13.82 -7.83
CA SER A 11 -16.93 14.11 -8.79
C SER A 11 -16.40 14.10 -10.21
N TYR A 12 -15.32 14.83 -10.48
CA TYR A 12 -14.70 14.88 -11.80
C TYR A 12 -14.32 13.49 -12.33
N LEU A 13 -13.66 12.69 -11.51
CA LEU A 13 -13.25 11.34 -11.91
C LEU A 13 -14.46 10.41 -12.11
N SER A 14 -15.49 10.53 -11.26
CA SER A 14 -16.73 9.76 -11.40
C SER A 14 -17.46 10.11 -12.69
N ASP A 15 -17.56 11.37 -13.03
CA ASP A 15 -18.23 11.84 -14.25
C ASP A 15 -17.45 11.39 -15.50
N LYS A 16 -16.11 11.51 -15.46
CA LYS A 16 -15.25 11.19 -16.59
C LYS A 16 -15.13 9.70 -16.87
N TYR A 17 -15.09 8.86 -15.83
CA TYR A 17 -14.88 7.41 -15.92
C TYR A 17 -16.10 6.60 -15.50
N GLY A 18 -17.29 7.20 -15.60
CA GLY A 18 -18.56 6.56 -15.27
C GLY A 18 -18.80 5.26 -16.01
N ASP A 19 -18.42 5.17 -17.29
CA ASP A 19 -18.57 3.95 -18.09
C ASP A 19 -17.73 2.80 -17.51
N ILE A 20 -16.52 3.07 -17.03
CA ILE A 20 -15.68 2.07 -16.36
C ILE A 20 -16.34 1.62 -15.06
N LEU A 21 -16.81 2.57 -14.25
CA LEU A 21 -17.52 2.25 -13.01
C LEU A 21 -18.76 1.39 -13.28
N GLN A 22 -19.57 1.73 -14.28
CA GLN A 22 -20.75 0.98 -14.66
C GLN A 22 -20.40 -0.43 -15.17
N LYS A 23 -19.36 -0.56 -16.00
CA LYS A 23 -18.85 -1.86 -16.48
C LYS A 23 -18.57 -2.80 -15.31
N PHE A 24 -17.82 -2.33 -14.31
CA PHE A 24 -17.46 -3.16 -13.16
C PHE A 24 -18.59 -3.33 -12.15
N SER A 25 -19.47 -2.36 -12.01
CA SER A 25 -20.68 -2.49 -11.16
C SER A 25 -21.62 -3.61 -11.65
N ASN A 26 -21.70 -3.79 -12.96
CA ASN A 26 -22.55 -4.81 -13.58
C ASN A 26 -21.85 -6.16 -13.75
N LYS A 27 -20.53 -6.24 -13.42
CA LYS A 27 -19.78 -7.48 -13.56
C LYS A 27 -20.19 -8.46 -12.46
N THR A 28 -20.80 -9.55 -12.88
CA THR A 28 -21.06 -10.69 -11.98
C THR A 28 -19.74 -11.43 -11.80
N THR A 29 -19.21 -11.43 -10.60
CA THR A 29 -18.03 -12.22 -10.24
C THR A 29 -18.47 -13.47 -9.48
N GLU A 30 -17.93 -14.62 -9.90
CA GLU A 30 -17.94 -15.79 -9.03
C GLU A 30 -17.18 -15.44 -7.74
N SER A 31 -17.50 -16.10 -6.64
CA SER A 31 -16.80 -15.91 -5.37
C SER A 31 -15.28 -16.06 -5.61
N GLU A 32 -14.50 -15.03 -5.29
CA GLU A 32 -13.04 -15.12 -5.39
C GLU A 32 -12.54 -16.21 -4.44
N SER A 33 -11.58 -17.02 -4.92
CA SER A 33 -10.87 -18.00 -4.09
C SER A 33 -9.97 -17.28 -3.07
N ASP A 34 -9.55 -17.99 -2.05
CA ASP A 34 -8.59 -17.44 -1.10
C ASP A 34 -7.20 -17.24 -1.73
N ILE A 35 -6.40 -16.36 -1.13
CA ILE A 35 -5.01 -16.10 -1.56
C ILE A 35 -4.21 -17.39 -1.43
N ASP A 36 -3.60 -17.83 -2.52
CA ASP A 36 -2.74 -19.01 -2.55
C ASP A 36 -1.48 -18.79 -1.69
N PRO A 37 -1.19 -19.64 -0.69
CA PRO A 37 0.03 -19.59 0.11
C PRO A 37 1.34 -19.65 -0.70
N ALA A 38 1.30 -20.16 -1.93
CA ALA A 38 2.45 -20.19 -2.84
C ALA A 38 2.52 -18.96 -3.77
N SER A 39 1.58 -18.05 -3.67
CA SER A 39 1.58 -16.83 -4.50
C SER A 39 2.72 -15.88 -4.11
N PRO A 40 3.24 -15.06 -5.06
CA PRO A 40 4.44 -14.25 -4.82
C PRO A 40 4.19 -13.04 -3.92
N ILE A 41 5.24 -12.66 -3.17
CA ILE A 41 5.36 -11.33 -2.59
C ILE A 41 6.11 -10.44 -3.58
N TRP A 42 5.49 -9.34 -4.00
CA TRP A 42 6.03 -8.36 -4.92
C TRP A 42 6.63 -7.18 -4.18
N ILE A 43 7.94 -6.96 -4.34
CA ILE A 43 8.67 -5.83 -3.76
C ILE A 43 9.25 -5.01 -4.91
N CYS A 44 9.02 -3.71 -4.90
CA CYS A 44 9.57 -2.83 -5.93
C CYS A 44 10.51 -1.79 -5.32
N TRP A 45 11.74 -1.77 -5.84
CA TRP A 45 12.67 -0.66 -5.68
C TRP A 45 13.26 -0.32 -7.05
N TRP A 46 12.79 0.77 -7.63
CA TRP A 46 13.00 1.11 -9.03
C TRP A 46 14.48 1.18 -9.44
N GLN A 47 15.32 1.69 -8.55
CA GLN A 47 16.75 1.89 -8.77
C GLN A 47 17.59 0.60 -8.67
N GLY A 48 16.99 -0.53 -8.34
CA GLY A 48 17.69 -1.80 -8.14
C GLY A 48 18.09 -2.06 -6.69
N GLU A 49 18.32 -3.31 -6.35
CA GLU A 49 18.60 -3.78 -4.99
C GLU A 49 19.85 -3.13 -4.40
N ASP A 50 20.93 -2.99 -5.19
CA ASP A 50 22.20 -2.39 -4.74
C ASP A 50 22.05 -0.92 -4.34
N ASN A 51 21.04 -0.23 -4.89
CA ASN A 51 20.78 1.18 -4.63
C ASN A 51 19.72 1.42 -3.54
N MET A 52 19.38 0.40 -2.78
CA MET A 52 18.52 0.56 -1.60
C MET A 52 19.25 1.31 -0.48
N PRO A 53 18.63 2.34 0.13
CA PRO A 53 19.07 2.87 1.43
C PRO A 53 19.12 1.76 2.48
N GLU A 54 20.02 1.88 3.48
CA GLU A 54 20.21 0.83 4.49
C GLU A 54 18.90 0.43 5.21
N LEU A 55 18.07 1.39 5.59
CA LEU A 55 16.78 1.08 6.21
C LEU A 55 15.86 0.27 5.27
N VAL A 56 15.91 0.54 3.97
CA VAL A 56 15.10 -0.21 2.98
C VAL A 56 15.64 -1.62 2.80
N LYS A 57 16.98 -1.81 2.85
CA LYS A 57 17.60 -3.15 2.86
C LYS A 57 17.15 -3.95 4.07
N VAL A 58 17.16 -3.35 5.25
CA VAL A 58 16.64 -4.00 6.49
C VAL A 58 15.19 -4.43 6.30
N CYS A 59 14.32 -3.55 5.84
CA CYS A 59 12.91 -3.90 5.59
C CYS A 59 12.79 -5.07 4.59
N TYR A 60 13.54 -5.04 3.50
CA TYR A 60 13.53 -6.09 2.50
C TYR A 60 14.01 -7.44 3.05
N GLU A 61 15.05 -7.42 3.88
CA GLU A 61 15.56 -8.62 4.55
C GLU A 61 14.54 -9.20 5.54
N THR A 62 13.84 -8.36 6.31
CA THR A 62 12.78 -8.82 7.21
C THR A 62 11.59 -9.40 6.44
N ILE A 63 11.22 -8.84 5.28
CA ILE A 63 10.19 -9.43 4.42
C ILE A 63 10.63 -10.82 3.95
N LYS A 64 11.87 -10.99 3.48
CA LYS A 64 12.40 -12.32 3.06
C LYS A 64 12.42 -13.31 4.22
N LYS A 65 12.81 -12.87 5.42
CA LYS A 65 12.85 -13.70 6.63
C LYS A 65 11.47 -14.25 7.00
N HIS A 66 10.43 -13.45 6.83
CA HIS A 66 9.06 -13.76 7.22
C HIS A 66 8.13 -14.12 6.06
N ALA A 67 8.70 -14.41 4.89
CA ALA A 67 7.90 -14.71 3.68
C ALA A 67 7.19 -16.07 3.73
N GLY A 68 7.60 -16.98 4.62
CA GLY A 68 7.04 -18.34 4.68
C GLY A 68 7.22 -19.08 3.36
N SER A 69 6.14 -19.62 2.81
CA SER A 69 6.12 -20.32 1.51
C SER A 69 6.03 -19.37 0.30
N HIS A 70 5.81 -18.10 0.50
CA HIS A 70 5.66 -17.13 -0.59
C HIS A 70 7.00 -16.81 -1.25
N PRO A 71 7.17 -16.99 -2.56
CA PRO A 71 8.39 -16.59 -3.26
C PRO A 71 8.48 -15.06 -3.34
N VAL A 72 9.56 -14.48 -2.83
CA VAL A 72 9.77 -13.02 -2.92
C VAL A 72 10.30 -12.66 -4.30
N LYS A 73 9.58 -11.80 -5.01
CA LYS A 73 9.91 -11.29 -6.35
C LYS A 73 10.29 -9.81 -6.26
N PHE A 74 11.55 -9.55 -6.53
CA PHE A 74 12.10 -8.19 -6.56
C PHE A 74 11.93 -7.57 -7.95
N ILE A 75 11.33 -6.37 -7.98
CA ILE A 75 11.07 -5.61 -9.21
C ILE A 75 11.92 -4.32 -9.22
N ALA A 76 12.58 -4.09 -10.33
CA ALA A 76 13.33 -2.88 -10.62
C ALA A 76 13.07 -2.43 -12.06
N GLU A 77 13.57 -1.24 -12.44
CA GLU A 77 13.51 -0.74 -13.82
C GLU A 77 14.09 -1.74 -14.83
N SER A 78 15.16 -2.44 -14.45
CA SER A 78 15.86 -3.39 -15.31
C SER A 78 15.08 -4.67 -15.60
N ASN A 79 14.08 -5.04 -14.78
CA ASN A 79 13.44 -6.35 -14.88
C ASN A 79 11.90 -6.33 -14.91
N TYR A 80 11.23 -5.18 -14.67
CA TYR A 80 9.76 -5.15 -14.59
C TYR A 80 9.05 -5.71 -15.81
N ARG A 81 9.66 -5.55 -17.02
CA ARG A 81 9.10 -6.06 -18.28
C ARG A 81 9.00 -7.59 -18.36
N LYS A 82 9.70 -8.32 -17.49
CA LYS A 82 9.55 -9.77 -17.36
C LYS A 82 8.21 -10.18 -16.74
N TYR A 83 7.58 -9.26 -16.01
CA TYR A 83 6.39 -9.53 -15.20
C TYR A 83 5.18 -8.71 -15.63
N ALA A 84 5.38 -7.53 -16.19
CA ALA A 84 4.30 -6.63 -16.52
C ALA A 84 4.49 -5.94 -17.87
N ALA A 85 3.46 -5.98 -18.71
CA ALA A 85 3.36 -5.21 -19.92
C ALA A 85 2.46 -3.98 -19.69
N PHE A 86 2.80 -2.89 -20.36
CA PHE A 86 2.04 -1.64 -20.30
C PHE A 86 1.81 -1.10 -21.71
N PRO A 87 0.71 -0.37 -21.95
CA PRO A 87 0.50 0.36 -23.19
C PRO A 87 1.66 1.34 -23.48
N ASP A 88 2.00 1.50 -24.75
CA ASP A 88 3.14 2.33 -25.18
C ASP A 88 3.05 3.76 -24.65
N TYR A 89 1.85 4.36 -24.63
CA TYR A 89 1.66 5.71 -24.11
C TYR A 89 2.00 5.84 -22.62
N ILE A 90 1.87 4.77 -21.82
CA ILE A 90 2.29 4.75 -20.41
C ILE A 90 3.82 4.78 -20.35
N ILE A 91 4.46 3.91 -21.11
CA ILE A 91 5.93 3.82 -21.13
C ILE A 91 6.56 5.13 -21.61
N GLU A 92 6.02 5.73 -22.66
CA GLU A 92 6.47 7.04 -23.14
C GLU A 92 6.33 8.13 -22.08
N LYS A 93 5.21 8.15 -21.35
CA LYS A 93 4.98 9.14 -20.27
C LYS A 93 5.91 8.93 -19.09
N VAL A 94 6.25 7.69 -18.75
CA VAL A 94 7.26 7.36 -17.72
C VAL A 94 8.65 7.85 -18.17
N GLN A 95 9.05 7.56 -19.39
CA GLN A 95 10.33 8.00 -19.94
C GLN A 95 10.46 9.54 -19.99
N LYS A 96 9.37 10.22 -20.35
CA LYS A 96 9.27 11.69 -20.35
C LYS A 96 9.10 12.29 -18.94
N LYS A 97 9.12 11.48 -17.88
CA LYS A 97 8.90 11.88 -16.47
C LYS A 97 7.56 12.59 -16.21
N ILE A 98 6.58 12.41 -17.09
CA ILE A 98 5.20 12.87 -16.89
C ILE A 98 4.53 11.99 -15.82
N ILE A 99 4.75 10.68 -15.89
CA ILE A 99 4.35 9.73 -14.85
C ILE A 99 5.55 9.51 -13.93
N THR A 100 5.41 9.87 -12.68
CA THR A 100 6.47 9.64 -11.68
C THR A 100 6.60 8.14 -11.36
N VAL A 101 7.74 7.71 -10.86
CA VAL A 101 7.96 6.32 -10.41
C VAL A 101 6.89 5.88 -9.40
N THR A 102 6.45 6.78 -8.52
CA THR A 102 5.38 6.50 -7.55
C THR A 102 4.06 6.18 -8.26
N HIS A 103 3.65 6.95 -9.25
CA HIS A 103 2.42 6.68 -10.00
C HIS A 103 2.55 5.47 -10.91
N PHE A 104 3.74 5.25 -11.48
CA PHE A 104 4.01 4.03 -12.23
C PHE A 104 3.93 2.78 -11.33
N SER A 105 4.47 2.84 -10.12
CA SER A 105 4.38 1.73 -9.17
C SER A 105 2.94 1.40 -8.75
N ASN A 106 2.02 2.37 -8.77
CA ASN A 106 0.61 2.11 -8.53
C ASN A 106 -0.03 1.26 -9.66
N MET A 107 0.32 1.54 -10.91
CA MET A 107 -0.13 0.74 -12.06
C MET A 107 0.58 -0.63 -12.08
N LEU A 108 1.86 -0.67 -11.76
CA LEU A 108 2.63 -1.91 -11.66
C LEU A 108 2.03 -2.85 -10.61
N ARG A 109 1.69 -2.33 -9.44
CA ARG A 109 1.01 -3.04 -8.36
C ARG A 109 -0.31 -3.65 -8.82
N ALA A 110 -1.18 -2.84 -9.42
CA ALA A 110 -2.47 -3.30 -9.93
C ALA A 110 -2.30 -4.38 -11.01
N ASN A 111 -1.32 -4.21 -11.91
CA ASN A 111 -1.04 -5.15 -12.99
C ASN A 111 -0.53 -6.50 -12.44
N LEU A 112 0.48 -6.49 -11.57
CA LEU A 112 1.06 -7.71 -10.98
C LEU A 112 0.02 -8.49 -10.17
N LEU A 113 -0.75 -7.81 -9.34
CA LEU A 113 -1.78 -8.44 -8.52
C LEU A 113 -2.93 -8.98 -9.37
N TYR A 114 -3.29 -8.34 -10.47
CA TYR A 114 -4.27 -8.87 -11.40
C TYR A 114 -3.77 -10.11 -12.15
N GLU A 115 -2.56 -10.03 -12.72
CA GLU A 115 -2.03 -11.10 -13.60
C GLU A 115 -1.60 -12.35 -12.83
N TYR A 116 -1.09 -12.18 -11.61
CA TYR A 116 -0.48 -13.27 -10.85
C TYR A 116 -1.09 -13.47 -9.47
N GLY A 117 -1.83 -12.50 -8.95
CA GLY A 117 -2.21 -12.48 -7.55
C GLY A 117 -1.01 -12.25 -6.62
N GLY A 118 -1.18 -12.60 -5.37
CA GLY A 118 -0.13 -12.54 -4.35
C GLY A 118 -0.21 -11.27 -3.51
N ILE A 119 0.94 -10.81 -3.05
CA ILE A 119 1.07 -9.79 -2.02
C ILE A 119 1.98 -8.69 -2.52
N TRP A 120 1.47 -7.47 -2.64
CA TRP A 120 2.32 -6.29 -2.80
C TRP A 120 2.70 -5.73 -1.45
N MET A 121 3.99 -5.54 -1.24
CA MET A 121 4.53 -4.84 -0.07
C MET A 121 5.50 -3.75 -0.54
N ASP A 122 5.27 -2.51 -0.08
CA ASP A 122 6.28 -1.47 -0.30
C ASP A 122 7.59 -1.86 0.39
N ALA A 123 8.72 -1.59 -0.26
CA ALA A 123 10.06 -1.92 0.24
C ALA A 123 10.44 -1.23 1.57
N THR A 124 9.57 -0.41 2.14
CA THR A 124 9.74 0.27 3.43
C THR A 124 8.85 -0.31 4.53
N ILE A 125 8.36 -1.53 4.36
CA ILE A 125 7.63 -2.25 5.40
C ILE A 125 8.62 -3.12 6.17
N LEU A 126 8.80 -2.81 7.46
CA LEU A 126 9.46 -3.71 8.39
C LEU A 126 8.48 -4.78 8.82
N THR A 127 8.84 -6.04 8.64
CA THR A 127 8.00 -7.21 8.92
C THR A 127 8.55 -7.96 10.13
N LEU A 128 7.75 -8.12 11.16
CA LEU A 128 8.19 -8.74 12.44
C LEU A 128 7.53 -10.10 12.71
N LYS A 129 6.62 -10.55 11.85
CA LYS A 129 5.92 -11.85 11.97
C LYS A 129 5.73 -12.47 10.60
N ASP A 130 5.55 -13.78 10.58
CA ASP A 130 5.31 -14.52 9.35
C ASP A 130 4.09 -13.98 8.60
N ILE A 131 4.26 -13.85 7.29
CA ILE A 131 3.25 -13.32 6.38
C ILE A 131 2.28 -14.47 6.08
N SER A 132 1.03 -14.30 6.51
CA SER A 132 -0.06 -15.22 6.20
C SER A 132 -1.34 -14.42 6.03
N PHE A 133 -2.06 -14.70 4.94
CA PHE A 133 -3.36 -14.14 4.63
C PHE A 133 -4.33 -15.27 4.29
N ASP A 134 -4.21 -16.38 5.01
CA ASP A 134 -5.01 -17.58 4.81
C ASP A 134 -6.51 -17.28 4.94
N ASN A 135 -7.30 -17.95 4.12
CA ASN A 135 -8.77 -17.85 4.09
C ASN A 135 -9.30 -16.44 3.78
N MET A 136 -8.54 -15.67 2.98
CA MET A 136 -8.97 -14.35 2.52
C MET A 136 -8.77 -14.21 1.01
N PRO A 137 -9.78 -13.78 0.25
CA PRO A 137 -9.63 -13.47 -1.17
C PRO A 137 -8.89 -12.14 -1.41
N PHE A 138 -8.92 -11.24 -0.40
CA PHE A 138 -8.30 -9.92 -0.45
C PHE A 138 -7.85 -9.49 0.94
N PHE A 139 -6.69 -8.82 1.01
CA PHE A 139 -6.19 -8.22 2.25
C PHE A 139 -5.61 -6.83 2.04
N THR A 140 -5.80 -5.96 3.04
CA THR A 140 -5.14 -4.66 3.18
C THR A 140 -5.12 -4.27 4.65
N LEU A 141 -4.18 -3.40 5.04
CA LEU A 141 -4.18 -2.90 6.42
C LEU A 141 -5.30 -1.86 6.60
N LYS A 142 -6.25 -2.16 7.48
CA LYS A 142 -7.34 -1.28 7.90
C LYS A 142 -7.09 -0.78 9.31
N ALA A 143 -7.42 0.49 9.57
CA ALA A 143 -7.33 1.08 10.90
C ALA A 143 -8.72 1.37 11.47
N PRO A 144 -9.03 0.94 12.70
CA PRO A 144 -10.30 1.23 13.34
C PRO A 144 -10.49 2.72 13.63
N ALA A 145 -11.75 3.16 13.66
CA ALA A 145 -12.11 4.57 13.89
C ALA A 145 -11.82 5.07 15.30
N LYS A 146 -11.57 4.20 16.26
CA LYS A 146 -11.49 4.56 17.69
C LYS A 146 -10.08 4.46 18.27
N LYS A 147 -9.73 5.54 18.96
CA LYS A 147 -8.61 5.85 19.84
C LYS A 147 -7.29 6.21 19.18
N ASN A 148 -7.07 7.51 19.20
CA ASN A 148 -5.77 8.15 19.08
C ASN A 148 -4.91 7.86 20.30
N ASN A 149 -4.00 6.92 20.22
CA ASN A 149 -2.92 6.78 21.18
C ASN A 149 -1.81 7.82 20.90
N GLY A 150 -2.19 9.12 20.80
CA GLY A 150 -1.24 10.22 20.62
C GLY A 150 -0.69 10.43 19.20
N VAL A 151 -1.11 9.65 18.22
CA VAL A 151 -0.70 9.83 16.82
C VAL A 151 -1.70 10.72 16.11
N SER A 152 -1.21 11.78 15.46
CA SER A 152 -2.06 12.71 14.73
C SER A 152 -2.94 12.00 13.70
N MET A 153 -4.26 12.22 13.79
CA MET A 153 -5.26 11.76 12.81
C MET A 153 -4.88 12.13 11.38
N ALA A 154 -4.16 13.24 11.17
CA ALA A 154 -3.69 13.64 9.85
C ALA A 154 -2.70 12.62 9.22
N ARG A 155 -1.97 11.86 10.04
CA ARG A 155 -1.06 10.81 9.55
C ARG A 155 -1.77 9.49 9.26
N PHE A 156 -2.88 9.20 9.98
CA PHE A 156 -3.73 8.04 9.71
C PHE A 156 -4.77 8.31 8.62
N ALA A 157 -5.24 9.54 8.53
CA ALA A 157 -5.98 10.04 7.39
C ALA A 157 -5.12 10.11 6.11
N GLY A 158 -3.87 9.57 6.20
CA GLY A 158 -3.11 9.33 4.99
C GLY A 158 -4.05 8.73 3.99
N ILE A 159 -4.44 9.48 3.14
CA ILE A 159 -5.08 9.40 1.85
C ILE A 159 -6.26 8.43 1.72
N SER A 160 -6.18 7.18 2.20
CA SER A 160 -7.34 6.28 2.32
C SER A 160 -8.35 6.78 3.37
N GLY A 161 -7.91 7.60 4.32
CA GLY A 161 -8.77 8.35 5.21
C GLY A 161 -9.43 9.58 4.60
N ILE A 162 -8.96 10.07 3.47
CA ILE A 162 -9.62 11.19 2.78
C ILE A 162 -11.00 10.79 2.26
N ALA A 163 -11.15 9.58 1.78
CA ALA A 163 -12.45 9.10 1.32
C ALA A 163 -13.40 8.68 2.46
N ALA A 164 -12.86 8.15 3.57
CA ALA A 164 -13.67 7.66 4.68
C ALA A 164 -14.33 8.75 5.54
N PRO A 165 -13.64 9.84 5.98
CA PRO A 165 -14.26 10.90 6.80
C PRO A 165 -15.28 11.75 6.05
N PHE A 166 -15.14 11.86 4.73
CA PHE A 166 -15.97 12.75 3.92
C PHE A 166 -17.27 12.11 3.46
N ARG A 167 -17.44 10.82 3.64
CA ARG A 167 -18.61 10.09 3.20
C ARG A 167 -19.63 9.78 4.29
N HIS A 168 -19.56 10.49 5.38
CA HIS A 168 -20.59 10.46 6.44
C HIS A 168 -21.10 9.07 6.84
N ASP A 169 -20.33 8.02 6.58
CA ASP A 169 -20.64 6.73 7.13
C ASP A 169 -20.22 6.71 8.61
N LYS A 170 -21.09 7.28 9.43
CA LYS A 170 -20.93 7.33 10.89
C LYS A 170 -20.81 5.93 11.51
N ASN A 171 -21.20 4.91 10.76
CA ASN A 171 -21.20 3.52 11.20
C ASN A 171 -19.99 2.74 10.73
N SER A 172 -19.14 3.32 9.88
CA SER A 172 -17.91 2.63 9.47
C SER A 172 -16.97 2.48 10.65
N PRO A 173 -16.58 1.25 11.02
CA PRO A 173 -15.65 1.01 12.11
C PRO A 173 -14.21 1.43 11.77
N ALA A 174 -13.93 1.81 10.53
CA ALA A 174 -12.59 2.09 10.04
C ALA A 174 -12.37 3.58 9.70
N VAL A 175 -11.26 4.16 10.20
CA VAL A 175 -10.76 5.49 9.79
C VAL A 175 -10.01 5.37 8.47
N SER A 176 -9.33 4.25 8.24
CA SER A 176 -8.64 3.93 7.00
C SER A 176 -9.11 2.57 6.54
N ARG A 177 -9.77 2.50 5.38
CA ARG A 177 -10.33 1.26 4.83
C ARG A 177 -9.34 0.45 4.04
N TRP A 178 -8.23 1.04 3.62
CA TRP A 178 -7.15 0.38 2.88
C TRP A 178 -5.81 1.06 3.14
N SER A 179 -4.77 0.39 2.74
CA SER A 179 -3.40 0.91 2.75
C SER A 179 -2.71 0.47 1.46
N GLY A 180 -2.53 1.40 0.52
CA GLY A 180 -1.95 1.09 -0.78
C GLY A 180 -0.54 0.48 -0.73
N PHE A 181 0.18 0.61 0.38
CA PHE A 181 1.51 0.07 0.55
C PHE A 181 1.55 -1.42 0.95
N LEU A 182 0.41 -2.02 1.33
CA LEU A 182 0.24 -3.45 1.55
C LEU A 182 -1.13 -3.87 1.03
N LEU A 183 -1.13 -4.65 -0.04
CA LEU A 183 -2.31 -5.20 -0.68
C LEU A 183 -2.05 -6.65 -1.06
N ALA A 184 -2.99 -7.52 -0.80
CA ALA A 184 -2.93 -8.88 -1.27
C ALA A 184 -4.27 -9.30 -1.91
N GLY A 185 -4.22 -10.23 -2.84
CA GLY A 185 -5.42 -10.77 -3.46
C GLY A 185 -5.13 -11.87 -4.46
N THR A 186 -6.20 -12.47 -4.94
CA THR A 186 -6.16 -13.57 -5.90
C THR A 186 -5.89 -13.06 -7.31
N LYS A 187 -5.33 -13.92 -8.14
CA LYS A 187 -5.19 -13.66 -9.57
C LYS A 187 -6.57 -13.42 -10.19
N GLY A 188 -6.66 -12.40 -11.03
CA GLY A 188 -7.91 -12.04 -11.72
C GLY A 188 -8.92 -11.28 -10.86
N SER A 189 -8.57 -10.93 -9.61
CA SER A 189 -9.46 -10.19 -8.71
C SER A 189 -10.00 -8.91 -9.35
N CYS A 190 -11.30 -8.69 -9.18
CA CYS A 190 -12.01 -7.57 -9.79
C CYS A 190 -11.47 -6.21 -9.34
N ILE A 191 -10.96 -6.11 -8.11
CA ILE A 191 -10.39 -4.87 -7.58
C ILE A 191 -9.14 -4.45 -8.34
N PHE A 192 -8.25 -5.39 -8.67
CA PHE A 192 -7.02 -5.09 -9.39
C PHE A 192 -7.25 -4.89 -10.89
N GLU A 193 -8.23 -5.59 -11.48
CA GLU A 193 -8.66 -5.35 -12.85
C GLU A 193 -9.19 -3.93 -13.01
N TYR A 194 -10.13 -3.53 -12.14
CA TYR A 194 -10.67 -2.18 -12.13
C TYR A 194 -9.57 -1.12 -11.92
N MET A 195 -8.69 -1.32 -10.93
CA MET A 195 -7.62 -0.38 -10.63
C MET A 195 -6.67 -0.19 -11.82
N ARG A 196 -6.35 -1.28 -12.53
CA ARG A 196 -5.54 -1.24 -13.74
C ARG A 196 -6.25 -0.44 -14.83
N GLU A 197 -7.52 -0.75 -15.11
CA GLU A 197 -8.28 -0.13 -16.19
C GLU A 197 -8.47 1.37 -15.97
N ILE A 198 -8.90 1.78 -14.79
CA ILE A 198 -9.14 3.21 -14.51
C ILE A 198 -7.85 4.02 -14.50
N LEU A 199 -6.73 3.48 -13.98
CA LEU A 199 -5.44 4.16 -14.00
C LEU A 199 -4.90 4.28 -15.43
N TYR A 200 -5.07 3.26 -16.27
CA TYR A 200 -4.70 3.33 -17.68
C TYR A 200 -5.53 4.37 -18.43
N ALA A 201 -6.85 4.39 -18.23
CA ALA A 201 -7.73 5.40 -18.81
C ALA A 201 -7.34 6.81 -18.36
N TYR A 202 -7.09 6.99 -17.07
CA TYR A 202 -6.63 8.28 -16.55
C TYR A 202 -5.37 8.76 -17.27
N TRP A 203 -4.33 7.94 -17.31
CA TRP A 203 -3.07 8.32 -17.95
C TRP A 203 -3.10 8.37 -19.46
N LYS A 204 -4.11 7.78 -20.10
CA LYS A 204 -4.39 8.00 -21.52
C LYS A 204 -4.84 9.43 -21.78
N ASP A 205 -5.73 9.93 -20.94
CA ASP A 205 -6.40 11.22 -21.10
C ASP A 205 -5.61 12.42 -20.56
N HIS A 206 -4.75 12.22 -19.54
CA HIS A 206 -4.09 13.30 -18.81
C HIS A 206 -2.59 13.36 -19.05
N LYS A 207 -2.06 14.58 -19.02
CA LYS A 207 -0.61 14.85 -19.15
C LYS A 207 0.07 15.11 -17.81
N ASP A 208 -0.70 15.18 -16.73
CA ASP A 208 -0.25 15.45 -15.36
C ASP A 208 -1.12 14.72 -14.34
N GLN A 209 -0.65 14.68 -13.12
CA GLN A 209 -1.40 14.10 -12.01
C GLN A 209 -2.33 15.15 -11.41
N ILE A 210 -3.61 14.82 -11.28
CA ILE A 210 -4.60 15.70 -10.63
C ILE A 210 -4.30 15.91 -9.14
N ASP A 211 -3.72 14.88 -8.50
CA ASP A 211 -3.30 14.88 -7.10
C ASP A 211 -2.33 13.74 -6.83
N TYR A 212 -1.43 13.90 -5.84
CA TYR A 212 -0.52 12.85 -5.39
C TYR A 212 -1.25 11.56 -5.00
N VAL A 213 -2.48 11.69 -4.55
CA VAL A 213 -3.31 10.59 -4.01
C VAL A 213 -4.31 10.05 -5.03
N LEU A 214 -4.00 10.19 -6.33
CA LEU A 214 -4.83 9.67 -7.41
C LEU A 214 -5.22 8.20 -7.19
N TYR A 215 -4.28 7.36 -6.73
CA TYR A 215 -4.51 5.95 -6.46
C TYR A 215 -5.65 5.72 -5.47
N ASP A 216 -5.68 6.51 -4.40
CA ASP A 216 -6.71 6.39 -3.36
C ASP A 216 -8.07 6.92 -3.81
N TYR A 217 -8.11 7.93 -4.67
CA TYR A 217 -9.38 8.37 -5.28
C TYR A 217 -9.97 7.27 -6.15
N THR A 218 -9.14 6.55 -6.92
CA THR A 218 -9.65 5.47 -7.76
C THR A 218 -10.17 4.31 -6.91
N ILE A 219 -9.49 3.93 -5.81
CA ILE A 219 -10.02 2.94 -4.87
C ILE A 219 -11.35 3.42 -4.25
N ALA A 220 -11.44 4.70 -3.85
CA ALA A 220 -12.64 5.25 -3.27
C ALA A 220 -13.85 5.19 -4.22
N LEU A 221 -13.64 5.52 -5.49
CA LEU A 221 -14.68 5.43 -6.52
C LEU A 221 -15.13 3.98 -6.72
N GLY A 222 -14.17 3.04 -6.81
CA GLY A 222 -14.48 1.63 -6.92
C GLY A 222 -15.25 1.10 -5.70
N TYR A 223 -14.80 1.45 -4.49
CA TYR A 223 -15.48 1.09 -3.25
C TYR A 223 -16.94 1.53 -3.20
N ASP A 224 -17.26 2.70 -3.75
CA ASP A 224 -18.63 3.22 -3.70
C ASP A 224 -19.53 2.71 -4.81
N ASN A 225 -18.97 2.36 -5.96
CA ASN A 225 -19.73 2.08 -7.16
C ASN A 225 -19.69 0.60 -7.57
N ILE A 226 -18.76 -0.20 -7.03
CA ILE A 226 -18.58 -1.61 -7.39
C ILE A 226 -18.86 -2.48 -6.16
N PRO A 227 -20.03 -3.14 -6.10
CA PRO A 227 -20.47 -3.91 -4.94
C PRO A 227 -19.48 -4.98 -4.49
N GLU A 228 -18.85 -5.70 -5.44
CA GLU A 228 -17.87 -6.74 -5.12
C GLU A 228 -16.60 -6.16 -4.51
N MET A 229 -16.10 -5.05 -5.03
CA MET A 229 -14.95 -4.36 -4.46
C MET A 229 -15.24 -3.85 -3.05
N LYS A 230 -16.45 -3.32 -2.82
CA LYS A 230 -16.91 -2.92 -1.49
C LYS A 230 -16.93 -4.11 -0.53
N LYS A 231 -17.50 -5.24 -0.95
CA LYS A 231 -17.56 -6.48 -0.17
C LYS A 231 -16.17 -6.99 0.20
N LEU A 232 -15.23 -7.08 -0.77
CA LEU A 232 -13.86 -7.49 -0.53
C LEU A 232 -13.18 -6.61 0.53
N ILE A 233 -13.29 -5.30 0.40
CA ILE A 233 -12.68 -4.35 1.35
C ILE A 233 -13.36 -4.43 2.72
N ASP A 234 -14.69 -4.50 2.79
CA ASP A 234 -15.41 -4.51 4.07
C ASP A 234 -15.15 -5.79 4.87
N ASN A 235 -14.97 -6.93 4.21
CA ASN A 235 -14.68 -8.22 4.85
C ASN A 235 -13.28 -8.28 5.50
N VAL A 236 -12.32 -7.43 5.10
CA VAL A 236 -11.02 -7.39 5.76
C VAL A 236 -11.18 -6.88 7.19
N PRO A 237 -10.72 -7.61 8.21
CA PRO A 237 -10.81 -7.17 9.60
C PRO A 237 -9.98 -5.90 9.84
N CYS A 238 -10.44 -5.03 10.75
CA CYS A 238 -9.63 -3.92 11.23
C CYS A 238 -8.47 -4.45 12.05
N SER A 239 -7.26 -4.27 11.56
CA SER A 239 -6.12 -4.97 12.13
C SER A 239 -5.17 -4.10 12.94
N ILE A 240 -4.76 -2.89 12.49
CA ILE A 240 -3.59 -2.29 13.12
C ILE A 240 -3.63 -0.76 13.11
N MET A 241 -3.71 -0.18 14.31
CA MET A 241 -3.50 1.27 14.54
C MET A 241 -2.03 1.66 14.53
N GLU A 242 -1.15 0.75 14.92
CA GLU A 242 0.24 1.03 15.31
C GLU A 242 1.23 1.01 14.15
N LYS A 243 0.78 0.73 12.93
CA LYS A 243 1.66 0.58 11.75
C LYS A 243 2.62 1.75 11.46
N PHE A 244 2.36 2.94 12.01
CA PHE A 244 3.25 4.11 11.88
C PHE A 244 3.92 4.53 13.20
N VAL A 245 3.60 3.86 14.31
CA VAL A 245 4.08 4.30 15.63
C VAL A 245 5.57 4.05 15.79
N LEU A 246 6.10 2.97 15.21
CA LEU A 246 7.53 2.70 15.24
C LEU A 246 8.33 3.83 14.54
N GLU A 247 7.90 4.28 13.35
CA GLU A 247 8.59 5.32 12.58
C GLU A 247 8.83 6.61 13.38
N ILE A 248 7.85 7.03 14.19
CA ILE A 248 7.99 8.27 14.98
C ILE A 248 8.86 8.10 16.22
N ASN A 249 9.21 6.87 16.58
CA ASN A 249 10.03 6.52 17.73
C ASN A 249 11.40 5.96 17.36
N MET A 250 11.84 6.07 16.11
CA MET A 250 13.11 5.53 15.62
C MET A 250 14.34 6.10 16.35
N ASP A 251 14.25 7.33 16.87
CA ASP A 251 15.32 7.99 17.63
C ASP A 251 15.29 7.69 19.13
N VAL A 252 14.32 6.87 19.61
CA VAL A 252 14.26 6.43 21.01
C VAL A 252 15.37 5.40 21.25
N GLU A 253 15.99 5.41 22.43
CA GLU A 253 16.98 4.42 22.86
C GLU A 253 16.39 3.00 22.72
N TYR A 254 17.19 2.10 22.15
CA TYR A 254 16.83 0.70 22.07
C TYR A 254 16.92 0.03 23.46
N SER A 255 15.82 -0.54 23.90
CA SER A 255 15.75 -1.42 25.06
C SER A 255 14.57 -2.37 24.91
N GLN A 256 14.58 -3.52 25.58
CA GLN A 256 13.47 -4.47 25.54
C GLN A 256 12.14 -3.82 25.98
N GLU A 257 12.18 -2.93 26.96
CA GLU A 257 11.03 -2.17 27.40
C GLU A 257 10.46 -1.28 26.27
N ASN A 258 11.34 -0.52 25.61
CA ASN A 258 10.95 0.41 24.56
C ASN A 258 10.40 -0.27 23.30
N ILE A 259 10.90 -1.47 22.95
CA ILE A 259 10.49 -2.19 21.72
C ILE A 259 9.31 -3.14 21.94
N SER A 260 9.05 -3.59 23.18
CA SER A 260 8.06 -4.64 23.49
C SER A 260 6.68 -4.39 22.84
N LYS A 261 6.24 -3.15 22.83
CA LYS A 261 4.95 -2.74 22.24
C LYS A 261 4.90 -2.85 20.71
N TYR A 262 6.05 -2.87 20.03
CA TYR A 262 6.12 -2.99 18.57
C TYR A 262 6.19 -4.44 18.12
N LEU A 263 6.76 -5.34 18.93
CA LEU A 263 6.95 -6.74 18.56
C LEU A 263 5.64 -7.51 18.32
N SER A 264 4.52 -7.01 18.87
CA SER A 264 3.19 -7.58 18.63
C SER A 264 2.60 -7.20 17.28
N VAL A 265 3.09 -6.10 16.67
CA VAL A 265 2.59 -5.53 15.42
C VAL A 265 3.34 -6.17 14.25
N PRO A 266 2.66 -6.90 13.33
CA PRO A 266 3.35 -7.64 12.27
C PRO A 266 4.01 -6.76 11.22
N PHE A 267 3.44 -5.57 10.95
CA PHE A 267 3.90 -4.69 9.86
C PHE A 267 4.03 -3.25 10.33
N HIS A 268 5.23 -2.67 10.17
CA HIS A 268 5.49 -1.26 10.43
C HIS A 268 5.85 -0.54 9.14
N LYS A 269 5.10 0.50 8.80
CA LYS A 269 5.43 1.38 7.67
C LYS A 269 6.47 2.39 8.10
N LEU A 270 7.66 2.31 7.52
CA LEU A 270 8.78 3.21 7.75
C LEU A 270 8.97 4.18 6.57
N THR A 271 9.91 5.13 6.73
CA THR A 271 10.35 6.03 5.67
C THR A 271 11.85 6.18 5.64
N TRP A 272 12.42 6.11 4.45
CA TRP A 272 13.83 6.39 4.20
C TRP A 272 14.12 7.88 3.93
N LYS A 273 13.06 8.69 3.79
CA LYS A 273 13.17 10.12 3.46
C LYS A 273 13.46 11.01 4.67
N LYS A 274 13.46 10.44 5.86
CA LYS A 274 13.83 11.09 7.11
C LYS A 274 15.21 10.62 7.55
N SER A 275 15.96 11.52 8.15
CA SER A 275 17.17 11.17 8.87
C SER A 275 16.79 10.79 10.31
N PHE A 276 17.38 9.70 10.79
CA PHE A 276 17.28 9.24 12.16
C PHE A 276 18.69 9.13 12.75
N ASN A 277 18.80 9.34 14.06
CA ASN A 277 20.07 9.22 14.76
C ASN A 277 20.37 7.75 15.06
N LYS A 278 21.62 7.32 14.77
CA LYS A 278 22.05 5.96 15.11
C LYS A 278 22.25 5.78 16.62
N PHE A 279 22.68 6.84 17.30
CA PHE A 279 22.95 6.83 18.73
C PHE A 279 22.10 7.88 19.45
N ALA A 280 21.65 7.55 20.66
CA ALA A 280 21.04 8.46 21.61
C ALA A 280 22.12 9.39 22.22
N LYS A 281 21.69 10.39 23.00
CA LYS A 281 22.61 11.40 23.59
C LYS A 281 23.63 10.80 24.56
N ASP A 282 23.32 9.67 25.16
CA ASP A 282 24.18 8.92 26.07
C ASP A 282 25.12 7.92 25.38
N GLY A 283 25.10 7.89 24.04
CA GLY A 283 25.95 7.01 23.23
C GLY A 283 25.39 5.61 22.98
N LYS A 284 24.24 5.27 23.54
CA LYS A 284 23.58 3.99 23.27
C LYS A 284 22.87 3.99 21.92
N LEU A 285 22.67 2.80 21.35
CA LEU A 285 21.92 2.67 20.11
C LEU A 285 20.48 3.13 20.29
N THR A 286 19.98 3.83 19.29
CA THR A 286 18.55 4.06 19.11
C THR A 286 17.89 2.83 18.49
N ILE A 287 16.56 2.80 18.41
CA ILE A 287 15.83 1.76 17.66
C ILE A 287 16.31 1.72 16.22
N TYR A 288 16.51 2.87 15.58
CA TYR A 288 17.09 2.96 14.24
C TYR A 288 18.50 2.38 14.16
N GLY A 289 19.37 2.76 15.10
CA GLY A 289 20.74 2.23 15.17
C GLY A 289 20.77 0.72 15.32
N HIS A 290 19.92 0.18 16.21
CA HIS A 290 19.80 -1.27 16.41
C HIS A 290 19.34 -1.99 15.14
N LEU A 291 18.30 -1.48 14.47
CA LEU A 291 17.82 -2.05 13.19
C LEU A 291 18.92 -2.11 12.13
N LEU A 292 19.75 -1.09 12.01
CA LEU A 292 20.83 -1.08 11.03
C LEU A 292 21.94 -2.11 11.35
N GLU A 293 22.24 -2.32 12.65
CA GLU A 293 23.27 -3.26 13.07
C GLU A 293 22.82 -4.71 13.09
N ASN A 294 21.60 -4.96 13.55
CA ASN A 294 21.11 -6.32 13.80
C ASN A 294 20.14 -6.82 12.73
N ARG A 295 19.70 -5.94 11.81
CA ARG A 295 18.76 -6.29 10.73
C ARG A 295 17.40 -6.81 11.21
N ASP A 296 17.06 -6.58 12.48
CA ASP A 296 15.83 -7.01 13.16
C ASP A 296 15.56 -6.14 14.41
N LEU A 297 14.39 -6.35 15.09
CA LEU A 297 14.04 -5.73 16.37
C LEU A 297 14.06 -6.72 17.51
#